data_8ddff1762e2153565023b43d13065181
#
_entry.id   8ddff1762e2153565023b43d13065181
#
_cell.length_a   1.000
_cell.length_b   1.000
_cell.length_c   1.000
_cell.angle_alpha   90.00
_cell.angle_beta   90.00
_cell.angle_gamma   90.00
#
_symmetry.space_group_name_H-M   'P 1'
#
loop_
_entity.id
_entity.type
_entity.pdbx_description
1 polymer ?
#
loop_
_entity_poly.entity_id
_entity_poly.type
_entity_poly.pdbx_seq_one_letter_code
_entity_poly.pdbx_strand_id
1 'polypeptide(L)'
;MKQSLLITLAVMASFGFTAEQESGPYYRPTVVLQLGVADLDKSITFYEQVLGFKAVERRDDLKFAHVETNVPGLQLGLSVGSTQQGTGAAIVNISVVDIASARKILESRGVVFTGPTQIIPGKVALAGFRDPDGNQLRLAGPPPRK
;
A
#
# COMPACT_ATOMS: atom_id res chain seq x y z
N MET A 1 -22.28 62.82 -30.65
CA MET A 1 -21.12 61.98 -30.41
C MET A 1 -21.56 60.85 -29.42
N LYS A 2 -21.78 59.65 -29.94
CA LYS A 2 -22.25 58.49 -29.14
C LYS A 2 -21.04 57.60 -28.89
N GLN A 3 -20.57 57.48 -27.64
CA GLN A 3 -19.58 56.53 -27.25
C GLN A 3 -20.27 55.22 -26.87
N SER A 4 -20.02 54.18 -27.67
CA SER A 4 -20.41 52.81 -27.37
C SER A 4 -19.43 52.21 -26.36
N LEU A 5 -19.94 51.87 -25.20
CA LEU A 5 -19.21 51.11 -24.16
C LEU A 5 -19.29 49.63 -24.47
N LEU A 6 -18.19 49.04 -24.98
CA LEU A 6 -18.03 47.63 -25.16
C LEU A 6 -17.72 46.98 -23.80
N ILE A 7 -18.69 46.24 -23.28
CA ILE A 7 -18.49 45.40 -22.09
C ILE A 7 -17.87 44.09 -22.58
N THR A 8 -16.59 43.95 -22.34
CA THR A 8 -15.88 42.69 -22.57
C THR A 8 -16.17 41.74 -21.39
N LEU A 9 -17.02 40.76 -21.63
CA LEU A 9 -17.31 39.68 -20.68
C LEU A 9 -16.11 38.72 -20.64
N ALA A 10 -15.27 38.82 -19.61
CA ALA A 10 -14.19 37.88 -19.36
C ALA A 10 -14.80 36.57 -18.82
N VAL A 11 -14.86 35.57 -19.69
CA VAL A 11 -15.15 34.17 -19.29
C VAL A 11 -13.93 33.66 -18.55
N MET A 12 -13.98 33.67 -17.22
CA MET A 12 -13.05 32.93 -16.38
C MET A 12 -13.36 31.44 -16.56
N ALA A 13 -12.61 30.79 -17.44
CA ALA A 13 -12.54 29.33 -17.46
C ALA A 13 -11.88 28.87 -16.16
N SER A 14 -12.70 28.38 -15.23
CA SER A 14 -12.23 27.68 -14.05
C SER A 14 -11.57 26.38 -14.53
N PHE A 15 -10.28 26.42 -14.78
CA PHE A 15 -9.48 25.22 -14.89
C PHE A 15 -9.49 24.57 -13.50
N GLY A 16 -10.40 23.63 -13.30
CA GLY A 16 -10.33 22.68 -12.21
C GLY A 16 -9.03 21.89 -12.36
N PHE A 17 -7.98 22.35 -11.71
CA PHE A 17 -6.80 21.55 -11.46
C PHE A 17 -7.22 20.47 -10.47
N THR A 18 -7.76 19.36 -10.97
CA THR A 18 -7.65 18.12 -10.24
C THR A 18 -6.16 17.80 -10.26
N ALA A 19 -5.49 18.08 -9.16
CA ALA A 19 -4.16 17.55 -8.91
C ALA A 19 -4.33 16.03 -8.91
N GLU A 20 -4.16 15.42 -10.07
CA GLU A 20 -3.86 14.00 -10.21
C GLU A 20 -2.53 13.87 -9.46
N GLN A 21 -2.62 13.39 -8.21
CA GLN A 21 -1.46 13.15 -7.39
C GLN A 21 -0.67 12.07 -8.12
N GLU A 22 0.34 12.48 -8.90
CA GLU A 22 1.27 11.57 -9.52
C GLU A 22 1.90 10.74 -8.40
N SER A 23 1.31 9.58 -8.14
CA SER A 23 1.99 8.53 -7.41
C SER A 23 3.26 8.28 -8.21
N GLY A 24 4.41 8.64 -7.64
CA GLY A 24 5.68 8.52 -8.34
C GLY A 24 5.82 7.12 -8.96
N PRO A 25 6.56 6.94 -10.07
CA PRO A 25 6.55 5.73 -10.91
C PRO A 25 6.91 4.44 -10.15
N TYR A 26 7.25 4.52 -8.87
CA TYR A 26 7.70 3.41 -8.03
C TYR A 26 6.61 2.81 -7.15
N TYR A 27 5.52 3.52 -6.86
CA TYR A 27 4.47 3.06 -5.97
C TYR A 27 3.21 2.69 -6.77
N ARG A 28 2.56 1.60 -6.36
CA ARG A 28 1.19 1.31 -6.78
C ARG A 28 0.22 2.04 -5.84
N PRO A 29 -0.95 2.44 -6.29
CA PRO A 29 -1.94 3.13 -5.46
C PRO A 29 -2.64 2.13 -4.51
N THR A 30 -1.86 1.32 -3.81
CA THR A 30 -2.35 0.27 -2.90
C THR A 30 -1.47 0.20 -1.67
N VAL A 31 -2.09 0.22 -0.50
CA VAL A 31 -1.45 -0.02 0.80
C VAL A 31 -2.04 -1.29 1.39
N VAL A 32 -1.18 -2.21 1.83
CA VAL A 32 -1.59 -3.41 2.55
C VAL A 32 -1.14 -3.31 4.00
N LEU A 33 -2.10 -3.26 4.92
CA LEU A 33 -1.83 -3.38 6.35
C LEU A 33 -1.80 -4.86 6.72
N GLN A 34 -0.65 -5.36 7.13
CA GLN A 34 -0.52 -6.75 7.54
C GLN A 34 -0.76 -6.91 9.03
N LEU A 35 -1.71 -7.79 9.37
CA LEU A 35 -2.11 -8.12 10.73
C LEU A 35 -1.70 -9.56 11.05
N GLY A 36 -1.07 -9.76 12.20
CA GLY A 36 -0.84 -11.09 12.75
C GLY A 36 -2.13 -11.64 13.34
N VAL A 37 -2.53 -12.85 12.92
CA VAL A 37 -3.74 -13.52 13.39
C VAL A 37 -3.40 -14.93 13.89
N ALA A 38 -4.22 -15.46 14.78
CA ALA A 38 -4.04 -16.82 15.30
C ALA A 38 -4.65 -17.87 14.37
N ASP A 39 -5.76 -17.52 13.70
CA ASP A 39 -6.59 -18.43 12.90
C ASP A 39 -7.17 -17.66 11.71
N LEU A 40 -6.81 -18.06 10.48
CA LEU A 40 -7.26 -17.39 9.27
C LEU A 40 -8.77 -17.48 9.06
N ASP A 41 -9.39 -18.65 9.34
CA ASP A 41 -10.81 -18.86 9.07
C ASP A 41 -11.67 -17.96 9.96
N LYS A 42 -11.33 -17.87 11.24
CA LYS A 42 -12.03 -17.00 12.19
C LYS A 42 -11.83 -15.53 11.83
N SER A 43 -10.62 -15.14 11.44
CA SER A 43 -10.32 -13.75 11.09
C SER A 43 -11.00 -13.35 9.79
N ILE A 44 -10.96 -14.17 8.75
CA ILE A 44 -11.69 -13.94 7.50
C ILE A 44 -13.19 -13.78 7.78
N THR A 45 -13.77 -14.73 8.54
CA THR A 45 -15.19 -14.67 8.91
C THR A 45 -15.54 -13.37 9.63
N PHE A 46 -14.70 -12.92 10.56
CA PHE A 46 -14.88 -11.65 11.25
C PHE A 46 -14.85 -10.46 10.27
N TYR A 47 -13.81 -10.37 9.43
CA TYR A 47 -13.66 -9.25 8.50
C TYR A 47 -14.78 -9.20 7.46
N GLU A 48 -15.25 -10.36 6.97
CA GLU A 48 -16.35 -10.43 6.01
C GLU A 48 -17.72 -10.18 6.66
N GLN A 49 -18.06 -10.90 7.72
CA GLN A 49 -19.41 -10.88 8.27
C GLN A 49 -19.65 -9.70 9.23
N VAL A 50 -18.61 -9.28 9.98
CA VAL A 50 -18.76 -8.20 10.95
C VAL A 50 -18.44 -6.84 10.32
N LEU A 51 -17.36 -6.75 9.52
CA LEU A 51 -16.93 -5.48 8.94
C LEU A 51 -17.37 -5.28 7.48
N GLY A 52 -17.91 -6.31 6.84
CA GLY A 52 -18.39 -6.22 5.46
C GLY A 52 -17.24 -6.08 4.44
N PHE A 53 -16.04 -6.49 4.81
CA PHE A 53 -14.90 -6.56 3.90
C PHE A 53 -15.00 -7.81 3.03
N LYS A 54 -14.10 -8.00 2.07
CA LYS A 54 -14.13 -9.12 1.15
C LYS A 54 -12.77 -9.83 1.10
N ALA A 55 -12.71 -11.11 1.46
CA ALA A 55 -11.53 -11.92 1.19
C ALA A 55 -11.41 -12.17 -0.32
N VAL A 56 -10.27 -11.78 -0.90
CA VAL A 56 -10.03 -11.83 -2.36
C VAL A 56 -8.94 -12.80 -2.74
N GLU A 57 -8.07 -13.16 -1.81
CA GLU A 57 -7.02 -14.15 -1.99
C GLU A 57 -6.78 -14.91 -0.70
N ARG A 58 -6.60 -16.23 -0.80
CA ARG A 58 -6.15 -17.10 0.29
C ARG A 58 -5.00 -17.97 -0.19
N ARG A 59 -3.97 -18.05 0.62
CA ARG A 59 -2.76 -18.82 0.36
C ARG A 59 -2.46 -19.70 1.59
N ASP A 60 -2.97 -20.92 1.59
CA ASP A 60 -2.79 -21.85 2.71
C ASP A 60 -1.33 -22.29 2.90
N ASP A 61 -0.56 -22.37 1.79
CA ASP A 61 0.88 -22.64 1.80
C ASP A 61 1.69 -21.56 2.53
N LEU A 62 1.20 -20.32 2.52
CA LEU A 62 1.80 -19.16 3.20
C LEU A 62 1.10 -18.82 4.52
N LYS A 63 0.02 -19.50 4.87
CA LYS A 63 -0.85 -19.17 6.01
C LYS A 63 -1.25 -17.68 5.98
N PHE A 64 -1.72 -17.24 4.81
CA PHE A 64 -1.97 -15.83 4.50
C PHE A 64 -3.28 -15.65 3.74
N ALA A 65 -3.95 -14.51 3.98
CA ALA A 65 -5.10 -14.08 3.18
C ALA A 65 -5.06 -12.58 2.94
N HIS A 66 -5.52 -12.14 1.76
CA HIS A 66 -5.83 -10.75 1.46
C HIS A 66 -7.31 -10.45 1.63
N VAL A 67 -7.59 -9.34 2.28
CA VAL A 67 -8.95 -8.82 2.49
C VAL A 67 -9.01 -7.40 1.94
N GLU A 68 -9.88 -7.17 0.97
CA GLU A 68 -10.20 -5.82 0.49
C GLU A 68 -11.06 -5.08 1.51
N THR A 69 -10.69 -3.84 1.79
CA THR A 69 -11.49 -2.92 2.60
C THR A 69 -12.45 -2.12 1.71
N ASN A 70 -13.35 -1.34 2.33
CA ASN A 70 -14.22 -0.39 1.61
C ASN A 70 -13.47 0.89 1.18
N VAL A 71 -12.17 0.97 1.43
CA VAL A 71 -11.32 2.11 1.05
C VAL A 71 -10.52 1.73 -0.19
N PRO A 72 -10.70 2.41 -1.33
CA PRO A 72 -9.91 2.15 -2.53
C PRO A 72 -8.41 2.21 -2.25
N GLY A 73 -7.69 1.19 -2.69
CA GLY A 73 -6.24 1.11 -2.50
C GLY A 73 -5.77 0.66 -1.10
N LEU A 74 -6.67 0.45 -0.13
CA LEU A 74 -6.32 -0.09 1.19
C LEU A 74 -6.79 -1.54 1.31
N GLN A 75 -5.85 -2.44 1.57
CA GLN A 75 -6.11 -3.86 1.82
C GLN A 75 -5.55 -4.29 3.18
N LEU A 76 -6.10 -5.35 3.74
CA LEU A 76 -5.54 -6.04 4.90
C LEU A 76 -4.89 -7.35 4.45
N GLY A 77 -3.71 -7.64 4.97
CA GLY A 77 -3.06 -8.93 4.85
C GLY A 77 -3.13 -9.66 6.19
N LEU A 78 -3.89 -10.74 6.27
CA LEU A 78 -3.98 -11.58 7.46
C LEU A 78 -2.91 -12.67 7.39
N SER A 79 -2.06 -12.83 8.40
CA SER A 79 -1.04 -13.87 8.38
C SER A 79 -0.84 -14.54 9.74
N VAL A 80 -0.71 -15.87 9.72
CA VAL A 80 -0.44 -16.66 10.90
C VAL A 80 1.06 -16.86 11.07
N GLY A 81 1.58 -16.50 12.26
CA GLY A 81 2.99 -16.75 12.62
C GLY A 81 4.01 -15.79 12.02
N SER A 82 3.62 -14.77 11.25
CA SER A 82 4.54 -13.79 10.65
C SER A 82 4.74 -12.52 11.50
N THR A 83 3.86 -12.28 12.47
CA THR A 83 3.90 -11.18 13.42
C THR A 83 3.67 -11.71 14.82
N GLN A 84 4.05 -10.95 15.84
CA GLN A 84 3.75 -11.37 17.23
C GLN A 84 2.23 -11.38 17.43
N GLN A 85 1.71 -12.55 17.65
CA GLN A 85 0.28 -12.74 17.94
C GLN A 85 -0.08 -12.01 19.24
N GLY A 86 -1.24 -11.36 19.23
CA GLY A 86 -1.79 -10.71 20.43
C GLY A 86 -1.18 -9.38 20.81
N THR A 87 -0.18 -8.87 20.07
CA THR A 87 0.41 -7.54 20.35
C THR A 87 -0.27 -6.39 19.62
N GLY A 88 -1.18 -6.69 18.69
CA GLY A 88 -1.80 -5.68 17.83
C GLY A 88 -0.82 -5.00 16.88
N ALA A 89 0.39 -5.52 16.72
CA ALA A 89 1.39 -4.96 15.83
C ALA A 89 0.95 -5.11 14.36
N ALA A 90 0.75 -3.99 13.69
CA ALA A 90 0.50 -3.95 12.26
C ALA A 90 1.79 -3.64 11.50
N ILE A 91 1.95 -4.20 10.31
CA ILE A 91 3.01 -3.83 9.36
C ILE A 91 2.36 -3.23 8.14
N VAL A 92 2.74 -1.99 7.81
CA VAL A 92 2.28 -1.35 6.59
C VAL A 92 3.11 -1.86 5.41
N ASN A 93 2.48 -2.65 4.52
CA ASN A 93 3.11 -3.10 3.29
C ASN A 93 2.77 -2.12 2.16
N ILE A 94 3.80 -1.52 1.57
CA ILE A 94 3.70 -0.63 0.42
C ILE A 94 4.03 -1.43 -0.83
N SER A 95 3.05 -1.61 -1.70
CA SER A 95 3.22 -2.37 -2.94
C SER A 95 4.01 -1.55 -3.96
N VAL A 96 5.05 -2.15 -4.55
CA VAL A 96 5.92 -1.52 -5.56
C VAL A 96 6.03 -2.40 -6.81
N VAL A 97 6.25 -1.77 -7.95
CA VAL A 97 6.44 -2.48 -9.23
C VAL A 97 7.85 -3.04 -9.40
N ASP A 98 8.84 -2.36 -8.81
CA ASP A 98 10.26 -2.77 -8.80
C ASP A 98 10.84 -2.46 -7.42
N ILE A 99 11.13 -3.52 -6.66
CA ILE A 99 11.61 -3.39 -5.29
C ILE A 99 13.05 -2.88 -5.22
N ALA A 100 13.89 -3.21 -6.20
CA ALA A 100 15.28 -2.78 -6.22
C ALA A 100 15.38 -1.26 -6.45
N SER A 101 14.64 -0.75 -7.42
CA SER A 101 14.56 0.68 -7.72
C SER A 101 13.92 1.46 -6.56
N ALA A 102 12.79 0.96 -6.01
CA ALA A 102 12.13 1.60 -4.89
C ALA A 102 13.04 1.67 -3.65
N ARG A 103 13.74 0.59 -3.34
CA ARG A 103 14.71 0.55 -2.24
C ARG A 103 15.83 1.58 -2.44
N LYS A 104 16.46 1.60 -3.61
CA LYS A 104 17.54 2.56 -3.94
C LYS A 104 17.10 4.02 -3.75
N ILE A 105 15.88 4.34 -4.16
CA ILE A 105 15.34 5.69 -4.00
C ILE A 105 15.11 6.04 -2.53
N LEU A 106 14.55 5.13 -1.75
CA LEU A 106 14.35 5.37 -0.32
C LEU A 106 15.70 5.50 0.41
N GLU A 107 16.69 4.68 0.08
CA GLU A 107 18.06 4.80 0.60
C GLU A 107 18.67 6.16 0.27
N SER A 108 18.50 6.67 -0.97
CA SER A 108 18.97 8.02 -1.34
C SER A 108 18.26 9.16 -0.59
N ARG A 109 17.09 8.89 -0.01
CA ARG A 109 16.33 9.79 0.85
C ARG A 109 16.60 9.59 2.35
N GLY A 110 17.61 8.78 2.68
CA GLY A 110 18.03 8.55 4.06
C GLY A 110 17.29 7.43 4.81
N VAL A 111 16.47 6.62 4.11
CA VAL A 111 15.84 5.46 4.74
C VAL A 111 16.86 4.35 4.96
N VAL A 112 16.92 3.85 6.19
CA VAL A 112 17.75 2.69 6.57
C VAL A 112 16.87 1.45 6.61
N PHE A 113 17.17 0.47 5.75
CA PHE A 113 16.48 -0.81 5.75
C PHE A 113 16.99 -1.72 6.87
N THR A 114 16.10 -2.53 7.45
CA THR A 114 16.40 -3.41 8.59
C THR A 114 17.23 -4.64 8.21
N GLY A 115 17.45 -4.87 6.91
CA GLY A 115 18.24 -5.99 6.40
C GLY A 115 18.21 -6.09 4.87
N PRO A 116 18.75 -7.19 4.31
CA PRO A 116 18.69 -7.44 2.87
C PRO A 116 17.23 -7.66 2.42
N THR A 117 16.97 -7.45 1.13
CA THR A 117 15.69 -7.79 0.53
C THR A 117 15.47 -9.30 0.60
N GLN A 118 14.40 -9.73 1.26
CA GLN A 118 13.99 -11.13 1.32
C GLN A 118 13.27 -11.51 0.03
N ILE A 119 13.70 -12.59 -0.61
CA ILE A 119 13.08 -13.08 -1.84
C ILE A 119 12.41 -14.42 -1.54
N ILE A 120 11.10 -14.48 -1.76
CA ILE A 120 10.33 -15.73 -1.79
C ILE A 120 10.17 -16.11 -3.27
N PRO A 121 10.91 -17.13 -3.77
CA PRO A 121 10.96 -17.44 -5.19
C PRO A 121 9.58 -17.66 -5.79
N GLY A 122 9.31 -17.01 -6.94
CA GLY A 122 8.04 -17.12 -7.66
C GLY A 122 6.84 -16.47 -6.96
N LYS A 123 7.03 -15.83 -5.79
CA LYS A 123 5.95 -15.25 -4.98
C LYS A 123 6.12 -13.74 -4.77
N VAL A 124 7.08 -13.33 -3.95
CA VAL A 124 7.22 -11.92 -3.55
C VAL A 124 8.66 -11.61 -3.12
N ALA A 125 9.08 -10.36 -3.27
CA ALA A 125 10.24 -9.79 -2.63
C ALA A 125 9.81 -8.76 -1.58
N LEU A 126 10.48 -8.73 -0.42
CA LEU A 126 10.13 -7.93 0.74
C LEU A 126 11.36 -7.19 1.26
N ALA A 127 11.22 -5.89 1.58
CA ALA A 127 12.29 -5.11 2.20
C ALA A 127 11.71 -4.25 3.34
N GLY A 128 12.11 -4.54 4.57
CA GLY A 128 11.62 -3.90 5.78
C GLY A 128 12.43 -2.66 6.16
N PHE A 129 11.75 -1.64 6.69
CA PHE A 129 12.34 -0.44 7.25
C PHE A 129 11.45 0.13 8.36
N ARG A 130 11.89 1.18 9.04
CA ARG A 130 11.13 1.86 10.08
C ARG A 130 10.97 3.33 9.71
N ASP A 131 9.86 3.93 10.14
CA ASP A 131 9.69 5.37 10.14
C ASP A 131 10.47 6.01 11.32
N PRO A 132 10.53 7.36 11.42
CA PRO A 132 11.20 8.05 12.53
C PRO A 132 10.65 7.71 13.92
N ASP A 133 9.40 7.27 14.01
CA ASP A 133 8.72 6.89 15.25
C ASP A 133 8.91 5.40 15.60
N GLY A 134 9.61 4.66 14.75
CA GLY A 134 9.89 3.23 14.93
C GLY A 134 8.81 2.29 14.41
N ASN A 135 7.76 2.80 13.73
CA ASN A 135 6.74 1.96 13.13
C ASN A 135 7.34 1.09 12.01
N GLN A 136 6.85 -0.13 11.91
CA GLN A 136 7.34 -1.07 10.90
C GLN A 136 6.64 -0.87 9.56
N LEU A 137 7.43 -0.60 8.54
CA LEU A 137 6.99 -0.52 7.16
C LEU A 137 7.76 -1.53 6.31
N ARG A 138 7.18 -1.90 5.17
CA ARG A 138 7.81 -2.87 4.27
C ARG A 138 7.43 -2.60 2.82
N LEU A 139 8.41 -2.59 1.94
CA LEU A 139 8.16 -2.69 0.51
C LEU A 139 7.80 -4.13 0.16
N ALA A 140 6.82 -4.31 -0.71
CA ALA A 140 6.43 -5.60 -1.26
C ALA A 140 6.28 -5.50 -2.78
N GLY A 141 6.96 -6.36 -3.53
CA GLY A 141 6.94 -6.33 -4.99
C GLY A 141 7.19 -7.70 -5.61
N PRO A 142 7.13 -7.82 -6.94
CA PRO A 142 7.48 -9.06 -7.63
C PRO A 142 8.96 -9.41 -7.36
N PRO A 143 9.29 -10.71 -7.25
CA PRO A 143 10.69 -11.11 -7.16
C PRO A 143 11.42 -10.75 -8.46
N PRO A 144 12.76 -10.52 -8.41
CA PRO A 144 13.55 -10.29 -9.61
C PRO A 144 13.35 -11.42 -10.62
N ARG A 145 13.22 -11.07 -11.90
CA ARG A 145 13.20 -12.06 -12.97
C ARG A 145 14.60 -12.65 -13.07
N LYS A 146 14.67 -13.99 -13.19
CA LYS A 146 15.94 -14.69 -13.49
C LYS A 146 16.39 -14.37 -14.89
#